data_4d768518d8ef0f3c5b577625dc76b044
#
_entry.id   4d768518d8ef0f3c5b577625dc76b044
#
_cell.length_a   1.000
_cell.length_b   1.000
_cell.length_c   1.000
_cell.angle_alpha   90.00
_cell.angle_beta   90.00
_cell.angle_gamma   90.00
#
_symmetry.space_group_name_H-M   'P 1'
#
loop_
_entity.id
_entity.type
_entity.pdbx_description
1 polymer ?
#
loop_
_entity_poly.entity_id
_entity_poly.type
_entity_poly.pdbx_seq_one_letter_code
_entity_poly.pdbx_strand_id
1 'polypeptide(L)'
;MKKHLISIFILSLTVFASCSNNEAGNAPAGNANNSAELQKIEAEKQKLEQERQKLEEEKLRQAEESRRQAVVANAKLEQQFPPYTEGIVVVGKTFFHGSPDPATARGAFLVSGDYCVITKVSNGFGYTDFFNSNNGKTTSGWINLHDLEPMYGD
;
A
#
# COMPACT_ATOMS: atom_id res chain seq x y z
N MET A 1 -13.97 9.12 -19.50
CA MET A 1 -14.88 8.32 -18.65
C MET A 1 -14.72 6.85 -19.02
N LYS A 2 -13.94 6.08 -18.27
CA LYS A 2 -13.83 4.61 -18.43
C LYS A 2 -14.24 3.99 -17.10
N LYS A 3 -15.43 3.35 -17.11
CA LYS A 3 -15.99 2.61 -15.99
C LYS A 3 -15.26 1.27 -15.90
N HIS A 4 -14.51 1.02 -14.84
CA HIS A 4 -13.98 -0.31 -14.53
C HIS A 4 -15.05 -1.12 -13.81
N LEU A 5 -15.56 -2.12 -14.51
CA LEU A 5 -16.43 -3.17 -13.99
C LEU A 5 -15.60 -4.08 -13.07
N ILE A 6 -15.92 -4.04 -11.79
CA ILE A 6 -15.41 -5.00 -10.81
C ILE A 6 -16.21 -6.28 -11.00
N SER A 7 -15.58 -7.30 -11.57
CA SER A 7 -16.14 -8.64 -11.76
C SER A 7 -16.03 -9.38 -10.43
N ILE A 8 -17.18 -9.55 -9.75
CA ILE A 8 -17.29 -10.37 -8.55
C ILE A 8 -17.38 -11.82 -9.02
N PHE A 9 -16.31 -12.58 -8.82
CA PHE A 9 -16.29 -14.04 -9.02
C PHE A 9 -17.00 -14.69 -7.83
N ILE A 10 -18.27 -15.07 -8.03
CA ILE A 10 -19.00 -15.94 -7.11
C ILE A 10 -18.57 -17.38 -7.43
N LEU A 11 -17.74 -17.95 -6.57
CA LEU A 11 -17.34 -19.34 -6.63
C LEU A 11 -18.48 -20.21 -6.08
N SER A 12 -19.29 -20.79 -6.97
CA SER A 12 -20.35 -21.72 -6.62
C SER A 12 -19.76 -23.07 -6.22
N LEU A 13 -19.89 -23.40 -4.94
CA LEU A 13 -19.53 -24.70 -4.37
C LEU A 13 -20.61 -25.72 -4.77
N THR A 14 -20.35 -26.55 -5.77
CA THR A 14 -21.19 -27.70 -6.12
C THR A 14 -20.96 -28.82 -5.13
N VAL A 15 -21.96 -29.09 -4.30
CA VAL A 15 -22.03 -30.27 -3.42
C VAL A 15 -22.36 -31.48 -4.27
N PHE A 16 -21.42 -32.38 -4.45
CA PHE A 16 -21.68 -33.71 -4.99
C PHE A 16 -22.30 -34.59 -3.92
N ALA A 17 -23.61 -34.79 -4.01
CA ALA A 17 -24.30 -35.85 -3.26
C ALA A 17 -24.00 -37.18 -3.99
N SER A 18 -23.14 -37.98 -3.41
CA SER A 18 -22.94 -39.37 -3.85
C SER A 18 -23.81 -40.29 -2.98
N CYS A 19 -24.91 -40.77 -3.56
CA CYS A 19 -25.65 -41.88 -3.01
C CYS A 19 -24.94 -43.16 -3.38
N SER A 20 -24.57 -43.98 -2.40
CA SER A 20 -24.21 -45.36 -2.62
C SER A 20 -24.75 -46.26 -1.50
N ASN A 21 -25.51 -47.17 -1.93
CA ASN A 21 -26.18 -48.38 -1.48
C ASN A 21 -25.74 -49.02 -0.17
N ASN A 22 -26.79 -49.49 0.50
CA ASN A 22 -26.94 -50.55 1.50
C ASN A 22 -25.98 -51.74 1.39
N GLU A 23 -25.34 -52.04 2.52
CA GLU A 23 -25.22 -53.44 2.96
C GLU A 23 -25.33 -53.48 4.48
N ALA A 24 -26.22 -54.37 4.92
CA ALA A 24 -26.52 -54.68 6.31
C ALA A 24 -25.36 -55.47 6.91
N GLY A 25 -24.85 -55.08 8.07
CA GLY A 25 -23.90 -55.89 8.79
C GLY A 25 -23.24 -55.17 9.96
N ASN A 26 -23.69 -55.53 11.17
CA ASN A 26 -22.98 -55.41 12.46
C ASN A 26 -22.74 -53.96 13.01
N ALA A 27 -23.54 -53.62 13.99
CA ALA A 27 -23.27 -52.48 14.86
C ALA A 27 -22.11 -52.78 15.84
N PRO A 28 -21.03 -52.01 15.87
CA PRO A 28 -20.22 -51.89 17.05
C PRO A 28 -20.72 -50.68 17.86
N ALA A 29 -21.08 -50.91 19.09
CA ALA A 29 -21.26 -49.91 20.12
C ALA A 29 -19.92 -49.16 20.31
N GLY A 30 -19.83 -47.92 19.75
CA GLY A 30 -18.58 -47.18 19.83
C GLY A 30 -18.63 -45.77 19.21
N ASN A 31 -19.78 -45.06 19.23
CA ASN A 31 -19.85 -43.80 18.48
C ASN A 31 -20.31 -42.54 19.26
N ALA A 32 -20.42 -42.62 20.60
CA ALA A 32 -20.80 -41.45 21.39
C ALA A 32 -19.61 -40.48 21.64
N ASN A 33 -18.38 -41.00 21.69
CA ASN A 33 -17.17 -40.16 21.94
C ASN A 33 -16.75 -39.36 20.70
N ASN A 34 -16.93 -39.90 19.49
CA ASN A 34 -16.56 -39.18 18.27
C ASN A 34 -17.43 -37.95 17.98
N SER A 35 -18.69 -37.96 18.39
CA SER A 35 -19.62 -36.85 18.19
C SER A 35 -19.25 -35.62 19.06
N ALA A 36 -18.83 -35.81 20.29
CA ALA A 36 -18.43 -34.73 21.19
C ALA A 36 -17.09 -34.13 20.80
N GLU A 37 -16.18 -34.93 20.25
CA GLU A 37 -14.87 -34.46 19.78
C GLU A 37 -15.00 -33.66 18.48
N LEU A 38 -15.84 -34.09 17.55
CA LEU A 38 -16.16 -33.33 16.32
C LEU A 38 -16.80 -31.98 16.63
N GLN A 39 -17.71 -31.90 17.60
CA GLN A 39 -18.31 -30.64 18.03
C GLN A 39 -17.28 -29.66 18.63
N LYS A 40 -16.30 -30.18 19.39
CA LYS A 40 -15.22 -29.35 19.93
C LYS A 40 -14.31 -28.77 18.83
N ILE A 41 -13.94 -29.61 17.86
CA ILE A 41 -13.11 -29.18 16.73
C ILE A 41 -13.84 -28.12 15.89
N GLU A 42 -15.14 -28.30 15.69
CA GLU A 42 -15.93 -27.34 14.91
C GLU A 42 -16.09 -25.99 15.65
N ALA A 43 -16.30 -26.02 16.97
CA ALA A 43 -16.34 -24.82 17.80
C ALA A 43 -14.98 -24.07 17.84
N GLU A 44 -13.88 -24.82 17.92
CA GLU A 44 -12.53 -24.25 17.89
C GLU A 44 -12.21 -23.63 16.51
N LYS A 45 -12.60 -24.28 15.42
CA LYS A 45 -12.48 -23.79 14.06
C LYS A 45 -13.28 -22.50 13.85
N GLN A 46 -14.51 -22.43 14.35
CA GLN A 46 -15.32 -21.21 14.29
C GLN A 46 -14.69 -20.07 15.08
N LYS A 47 -14.13 -20.34 16.25
CA LYS A 47 -13.45 -19.35 17.08
C LYS A 47 -12.19 -18.81 16.38
N LEU A 48 -11.40 -19.68 15.78
CA LEU A 48 -10.21 -19.31 15.04
C LEU A 48 -10.55 -18.44 13.81
N GLU A 49 -11.62 -18.78 13.11
CA GLU A 49 -12.08 -18.01 11.96
C GLU A 49 -12.56 -16.60 12.36
N GLN A 50 -13.29 -16.47 13.47
CA GLN A 50 -13.68 -15.18 14.02
C GLN A 50 -12.47 -14.33 14.43
N GLU A 51 -11.44 -14.95 15.01
CA GLU A 51 -10.22 -14.24 15.39
C GLU A 51 -9.43 -13.76 14.16
N ARG A 52 -9.37 -14.59 13.12
CA ARG A 52 -8.77 -14.19 11.83
C ARG A 52 -9.50 -13.00 11.20
N GLN A 53 -10.84 -13.02 11.18
CA GLN A 53 -11.63 -11.93 10.64
C GLN A 53 -11.42 -10.62 11.41
N LYS A 54 -11.38 -10.68 12.74
CA LYS A 54 -11.06 -9.49 13.57
C LYS A 54 -9.67 -8.93 13.30
N LEU A 55 -8.68 -9.80 13.14
CA LEU A 55 -7.31 -9.39 12.85
C LEU A 55 -7.20 -8.75 11.46
N GLU A 56 -7.93 -9.25 10.48
CA GLU A 56 -7.95 -8.71 9.13
C GLU A 56 -8.64 -7.33 9.09
N GLU A 57 -9.76 -7.19 9.80
CA GLU A 57 -10.46 -5.90 9.93
C GLU A 57 -9.59 -4.85 10.64
N GLU A 58 -8.87 -5.25 11.69
CA GLU A 58 -7.95 -4.35 12.38
C GLU A 58 -6.80 -3.89 11.49
N LYS A 59 -6.21 -4.81 10.71
CA LYS A 59 -5.16 -4.47 9.73
C LYS A 59 -5.67 -3.50 8.66
N LEU A 60 -6.88 -3.70 8.16
CA LEU A 60 -7.51 -2.80 7.20
C LEU A 60 -7.71 -1.40 7.79
N ARG A 61 -8.19 -1.31 9.02
CA ARG A 61 -8.38 -0.03 9.72
C ARG A 61 -7.05 0.70 9.95
N GLN A 62 -6.00 -0.01 10.38
CA GLN A 62 -4.67 0.57 10.56
C GLN A 62 -4.07 1.07 9.24
N ALA A 63 -4.26 0.31 8.16
CA ALA A 63 -3.78 0.71 6.82
C ALA A 63 -4.52 1.96 6.30
N GLU A 64 -5.84 2.06 6.55
CA GLU A 64 -6.62 3.24 6.17
C GLU A 64 -6.22 4.48 6.97
N GLU A 65 -6.02 4.32 8.28
CA GLU A 65 -5.57 5.41 9.13
C GLU A 65 -4.17 5.92 8.73
N SER A 66 -3.23 5.00 8.45
CA SER A 66 -1.90 5.35 7.95
C SER A 66 -1.97 6.10 6.61
N ARG A 67 -2.87 5.70 5.71
CA ARG A 67 -3.11 6.41 4.45
C ARG A 67 -3.63 7.83 4.69
N ARG A 68 -4.59 8.01 5.59
CA ARG A 68 -5.13 9.33 5.93
C ARG A 68 -4.06 10.25 6.52
N GLN A 69 -3.23 9.73 7.42
CA GLN A 69 -2.11 10.48 7.99
C GLN A 69 -1.09 10.90 6.93
N ALA A 70 -0.75 10.00 6.00
CA ALA A 70 0.15 10.31 4.90
C ALA A 70 -0.41 11.41 3.97
N VAL A 71 -1.70 11.37 3.66
CA VAL A 71 -2.35 12.43 2.84
C VAL A 71 -2.28 13.80 3.53
N VAL A 72 -2.55 13.85 4.83
CA VAL A 72 -2.47 15.10 5.61
C VAL A 72 -1.03 15.62 5.69
N ALA A 73 -0.07 14.73 5.92
CA ALA A 73 1.35 15.09 5.97
C ALA A 73 1.83 15.63 4.62
N ASN A 74 1.49 14.97 3.51
CA ASN A 74 1.82 15.43 2.18
C ASN A 74 1.20 16.80 1.87
N ALA A 75 -0.08 17.01 2.20
CA ALA A 75 -0.75 18.28 1.97
C ALA A 75 -0.08 19.43 2.75
N LYS A 76 0.34 19.18 4.00
CA LYS A 76 1.09 20.16 4.79
C LYS A 76 2.46 20.46 4.17
N LEU A 77 3.15 19.43 3.69
CA LEU A 77 4.45 19.58 3.04
C LEU A 77 4.34 20.34 1.72
N GLU A 78 3.33 20.05 0.90
CA GLU A 78 3.07 20.76 -0.36
C GLU A 78 2.82 22.26 -0.15
N GLN A 79 2.21 22.66 0.98
CA GLN A 79 2.03 24.07 1.34
C GLN A 79 3.37 24.79 1.61
N GLN A 80 4.40 24.07 2.00
CA GLN A 80 5.75 24.63 2.21
C GLN A 80 6.52 24.82 0.89
N PHE A 81 6.04 24.23 -0.20
CA PHE A 81 6.65 24.35 -1.52
C PHE A 81 5.66 24.93 -2.54
N PRO A 82 5.22 26.20 -2.42
CA PRO A 82 4.47 26.83 -3.48
C PRO A 82 5.28 26.78 -4.80
N PRO A 83 4.63 26.87 -5.97
CA PRO A 83 5.32 26.87 -7.26
C PRO A 83 6.45 27.89 -7.30
N TYR A 84 7.59 27.49 -7.86
CA TYR A 84 8.84 28.26 -7.95
C TYR A 84 9.58 28.45 -6.62
N THR A 85 9.28 27.66 -5.62
CA THR A 85 10.09 27.63 -4.39
C THR A 85 11.42 26.94 -4.65
N GLU A 86 12.49 27.57 -4.20
CA GLU A 86 13.80 26.94 -4.16
C GLU A 86 13.87 25.97 -2.99
N GLY A 87 14.46 24.79 -3.24
CA GLY A 87 14.69 23.78 -2.24
C GLY A 87 16.14 23.30 -2.26
N ILE A 88 16.67 23.02 -1.09
CA ILE A 88 17.98 22.38 -0.92
C ILE A 88 17.81 20.94 -0.48
N VAL A 89 18.59 20.03 -1.08
CA VAL A 89 18.60 18.62 -0.69
C VAL A 89 19.31 18.47 0.66
N VAL A 90 18.61 17.94 1.67
CA VAL A 90 19.13 17.75 3.04
C VAL A 90 19.50 16.29 3.37
N VAL A 91 19.13 15.36 2.52
CA VAL A 91 19.48 13.93 2.64
C VAL A 91 20.71 13.59 1.80
N GLY A 92 21.37 12.46 2.07
CA GLY A 92 22.54 12.04 1.31
C GLY A 92 22.30 11.92 -0.21
N LYS A 93 21.10 11.40 -0.60
CA LYS A 93 20.64 11.30 -2.00
C LYS A 93 19.13 11.33 -2.05
N THR A 94 18.58 12.04 -3.06
CA THR A 94 17.18 11.95 -3.48
C THR A 94 17.10 11.60 -4.96
N PHE A 95 16.24 10.62 -5.32
CA PHE A 95 16.14 10.14 -6.69
C PHE A 95 15.07 10.89 -7.48
N PHE A 96 15.31 11.04 -8.78
CA PHE A 96 14.27 11.47 -9.70
C PHE A 96 13.27 10.33 -9.96
N HIS A 97 11.98 10.70 -10.02
CA HIS A 97 10.87 9.80 -10.30
C HIS A 97 10.19 10.17 -11.62
N GLY A 98 9.58 9.19 -12.27
CA GLY A 98 8.83 9.40 -13.52
C GLY A 98 7.47 10.05 -13.30
N SER A 99 6.88 9.84 -12.13
CA SER A 99 5.61 10.39 -11.66
C SER A 99 5.72 10.66 -10.15
N PRO A 100 4.75 11.35 -9.52
CA PRO A 100 4.73 11.59 -8.07
C PRO A 100 4.32 10.32 -7.32
N ASP A 101 5.16 9.29 -7.42
CA ASP A 101 4.97 7.95 -6.87
C ASP A 101 6.35 7.35 -6.54
N PRO A 102 6.59 6.87 -5.30
CA PRO A 102 7.86 6.29 -4.88
C PRO A 102 8.28 5.05 -5.70
N ALA A 103 7.32 4.32 -6.29
CA ALA A 103 7.61 3.16 -7.12
C ALA A 103 8.25 3.50 -8.49
N THR A 104 8.28 4.79 -8.88
CA THR A 104 8.77 5.24 -10.20
C THR A 104 10.17 5.84 -10.18
N ALA A 105 10.98 5.49 -9.18
CA ALA A 105 12.35 5.96 -9.04
C ALA A 105 13.21 5.62 -10.26
N ARG A 106 14.05 6.59 -10.69
CA ARG A 106 15.01 6.47 -11.80
C ARG A 106 16.43 6.36 -11.25
N GLY A 107 17.40 6.08 -12.13
CA GLY A 107 18.82 6.04 -11.75
C GLY A 107 19.46 7.41 -11.51
N ALA A 108 18.85 8.50 -11.99
CA ALA A 108 19.32 9.86 -11.74
C ALA A 108 18.94 10.32 -10.32
N PHE A 109 19.83 11.08 -9.68
CA PHE A 109 19.65 11.56 -8.30
C PHE A 109 20.30 12.92 -8.11
N LEU A 110 19.86 13.63 -7.06
CA LEU A 110 20.51 14.80 -6.47
C LEU A 110 21.22 14.38 -5.18
N VAL A 111 22.20 15.13 -4.75
CA VAL A 111 22.94 14.91 -3.53
C VAL A 111 22.76 16.05 -2.53
N SER A 112 23.09 15.80 -1.28
CA SER A 112 23.04 16.83 -0.22
C SER A 112 23.75 18.11 -0.65
N GLY A 113 23.06 19.24 -0.49
CA GLY A 113 23.56 20.56 -0.88
C GLY A 113 23.22 20.96 -2.31
N ASP A 114 22.65 20.08 -3.15
CA ASP A 114 22.12 20.47 -4.45
C ASP A 114 20.87 21.35 -4.28
N TYR A 115 20.77 22.40 -5.11
CA TYR A 115 19.63 23.31 -5.14
C TYR A 115 18.75 23.02 -6.34
N CYS A 116 17.45 23.08 -6.14
CA CYS A 116 16.49 22.91 -7.24
C CYS A 116 15.28 23.82 -7.06
N VAL A 117 14.64 24.19 -8.15
CA VAL A 117 13.41 24.97 -8.16
C VAL A 117 12.23 24.05 -8.37
N ILE A 118 11.29 24.06 -7.45
CA ILE A 118 10.08 23.25 -7.53
C ILE A 118 9.02 24.02 -8.32
N THR A 119 8.64 23.51 -9.47
CA THR A 119 7.67 24.15 -10.36
C THR A 119 6.25 23.63 -10.19
N LYS A 120 6.08 22.41 -9.73
CA LYS A 120 4.79 21.76 -9.48
C LYS A 120 4.91 20.85 -8.26
N VAL A 121 3.83 20.70 -7.51
CA VAL A 121 3.75 19.77 -6.38
C VAL A 121 2.58 18.81 -6.54
N SER A 122 2.75 17.58 -6.12
CA SER A 122 1.70 16.56 -6.11
C SER A 122 2.12 15.37 -5.24
N ASN A 123 1.23 14.92 -4.36
CA ASN A 123 1.39 13.71 -3.57
C ASN A 123 2.72 13.64 -2.78
N GLY A 124 3.16 14.79 -2.23
CA GLY A 124 4.43 14.88 -1.49
C GLY A 124 5.69 14.90 -2.37
N PHE A 125 5.52 15.05 -3.69
CA PHE A 125 6.62 15.19 -4.65
C PHE A 125 6.60 16.57 -5.29
N GLY A 126 7.82 17.08 -5.57
CA GLY A 126 8.04 18.31 -6.33
C GLY A 126 8.65 18.02 -7.71
N TYR A 127 8.12 18.65 -8.75
CA TYR A 127 8.70 18.57 -10.10
C TYR A 127 9.77 19.64 -10.28
N THR A 128 10.93 19.24 -10.77
CA THR A 128 12.05 20.13 -11.02
C THR A 128 12.77 19.80 -12.33
N ASP A 129 13.39 20.83 -12.91
CA ASP A 129 14.37 20.74 -14.00
C ASP A 129 15.73 21.13 -13.42
N PHE A 130 16.58 20.15 -13.16
CA PHE A 130 17.91 20.36 -12.58
C PHE A 130 18.98 20.38 -13.65
N PHE A 131 19.71 21.50 -13.73
CA PHE A 131 20.87 21.63 -14.60
C PHE A 131 22.14 21.26 -13.85
N ASN A 132 22.82 20.21 -14.29
CA ASN A 132 24.10 19.80 -13.75
C ASN A 132 25.26 20.51 -14.51
N SER A 133 25.88 21.47 -13.85
CA SER A 133 26.97 22.28 -14.43
C SER A 133 28.22 21.45 -14.74
N ASN A 134 28.44 20.31 -14.07
CA ASN A 134 29.63 19.49 -14.30
C ASN A 134 29.58 18.73 -15.64
N ASN A 135 28.41 18.44 -16.17
CA ASN A 135 28.25 17.67 -17.40
C ASN A 135 27.36 18.37 -18.45
N GLY A 136 26.83 19.55 -18.14
CA GLY A 136 25.99 20.36 -19.03
C GLY A 136 24.62 19.75 -19.34
N LYS A 137 24.15 18.76 -18.53
CA LYS A 137 22.87 18.07 -18.76
C LYS A 137 21.77 18.55 -17.82
N THR A 138 20.56 18.68 -18.37
CA THR A 138 19.36 18.89 -17.58
C THR A 138 18.66 17.56 -17.32
N THR A 139 18.29 17.33 -16.08
CA THR A 139 17.46 16.17 -15.66
C THR A 139 16.14 16.70 -15.14
N SER A 140 15.06 16.23 -15.72
CA SER A 140 13.70 16.63 -15.33
C SER A 140 12.96 15.46 -14.66
N GLY A 141 12.21 15.74 -13.63
CA GLY A 141 11.38 14.73 -12.95
C GLY A 141 10.86 15.17 -11.61
N TRP A 142 10.22 14.23 -10.96
CA TRP A 142 9.68 14.39 -9.61
C TRP A 142 10.72 13.97 -8.59
N ILE A 143 10.86 14.72 -7.50
CA ILE A 143 11.70 14.39 -6.34
C ILE A 143 10.86 14.45 -5.08
N ASN A 144 11.22 13.67 -4.07
CA ASN A 144 10.48 13.62 -2.82
C ASN A 144 10.71 14.90 -2.02
N LEU A 145 9.63 15.62 -1.69
CA LEU A 145 9.71 16.87 -0.92
C LEU A 145 10.18 16.67 0.52
N HIS A 146 10.05 15.47 1.08
CA HIS A 146 10.61 15.14 2.40
C HIS A 146 12.14 15.17 2.44
N ASP A 147 12.78 15.08 1.28
CA ASP A 147 14.24 15.11 1.14
C ASP A 147 14.79 16.53 0.95
N LEU A 148 13.90 17.53 0.92
CA LEU A 148 14.21 18.94 0.68
C LEU A 148 13.86 19.81 1.88
N GLU A 149 14.61 20.89 2.04
CA GLU A 149 14.26 22.02 2.90
C GLU A 149 13.94 23.23 1.99
N PRO A 150 12.76 23.88 2.18
CA PRO A 150 12.41 25.04 1.38
C PRO A 150 13.29 26.23 1.77
N MET A 151 13.81 26.94 0.77
CA MET A 151 14.52 28.18 0.96
C MET A 151 13.54 29.34 0.73
N TYR A 152 13.19 30.02 1.81
CA TYR A 152 12.42 31.25 1.72
C TYR A 152 13.44 32.39 1.51
N GLY A 153 13.36 33.08 0.37
CA GLY A 153 14.13 34.31 0.18
C GLY A 153 13.67 35.35 1.22
N ASP A 154 14.62 35.93 1.90
CA ASP A 154 14.42 37.10 2.78
C ASP A 154 13.94 38.32 1.98
#